data_479089d89e8880d8bd3b64bc1edc2422
#
_entry.id   479089d89e8880d8bd3b64bc1edc2422
#
_cell.length_a   1.000
_cell.length_b   1.000
_cell.length_c   1.000
_cell.angle_alpha   90.00
_cell.angle_beta   90.00
_cell.angle_gamma   90.00
#
_symmetry.space_group_name_H-M   'P 1'
#
loop_
_entity.id
_entity.type
_entity.pdbx_description
1 polymer ?
#
loop_
_entity_poly.entity_id
_entity_poly.type
_entity_poly.pdbx_seq_one_letter_code
_entity_poly.pdbx_strand_id
1 'polypeptide(L)'
;MKIQNIKTSDFGLQPVRTVDTTEETREGTTVFQRTLTTLSKEQHKIHLTGLIAEIDQQAEKLSKRADIKEFEKYRKLIRDFLDEIVSNGYAFTKENAYGAGRRHRFFATIKTIDENLDEMAKSILSEQSGNIELLHRIDDIRGLLLDMIL
;
A
#
# COMPACT_ATOMS: atom_id res chain seq x y z
N MET A 1 -29.23 64.68 -34.29
CA MET A 1 -29.44 63.94 -33.04
C MET A 1 -28.22 63.19 -32.63
N LYS A 2 -27.56 63.73 -31.71
CA LYS A 2 -26.40 63.03 -31.20
C LYS A 2 -26.82 62.16 -30.09
N ILE A 3 -26.82 60.91 -30.32
CA ILE A 3 -26.77 59.97 -29.24
C ILE A 3 -25.46 60.25 -28.52
N GLN A 4 -25.58 60.98 -27.48
CA GLN A 4 -24.42 61.20 -26.68
C GLN A 4 -23.91 59.88 -26.19
N ASN A 5 -22.71 59.65 -26.48
CA ASN A 5 -21.95 58.64 -25.82
C ASN A 5 -22.24 58.65 -24.35
N ILE A 6 -23.12 57.78 -23.96
CA ILE A 6 -23.14 57.34 -22.58
C ILE A 6 -21.75 56.80 -22.39
N LYS A 7 -20.92 57.59 -21.76
CA LYS A 7 -19.61 57.14 -21.35
C LYS A 7 -19.83 56.04 -20.34
N THR A 8 -19.92 54.86 -20.83
CA THR A 8 -19.85 53.60 -20.04
C THR A 8 -18.54 53.51 -19.25
N SER A 9 -17.63 54.42 -19.54
CA SER A 9 -16.38 54.60 -18.79
C SER A 9 -16.55 55.15 -17.38
N ASP A 10 -17.69 55.75 -17.06
CA ASP A 10 -17.95 56.26 -15.70
C ASP A 10 -18.56 55.28 -14.74
N PHE A 11 -18.99 54.12 -15.23
CA PHE A 11 -19.10 53.01 -14.35
C PHE A 11 -17.71 52.49 -14.08
N GLY A 12 -17.08 53.08 -13.07
CA GLY A 12 -15.82 52.59 -12.54
C GLY A 12 -15.94 51.15 -12.11
N LEU A 13 -15.95 50.31 -13.11
CA LEU A 13 -15.44 48.97 -12.93
C LEU A 13 -13.96 49.16 -12.60
N GLN A 14 -13.72 49.58 -11.40
CA GLN A 14 -12.41 49.34 -10.82
C GLN A 14 -12.16 47.86 -11.04
N PRO A 15 -11.03 47.50 -11.64
CA PRO A 15 -10.67 46.10 -11.64
C PRO A 15 -10.77 45.66 -10.20
N VAL A 16 -11.69 44.76 -9.94
CA VAL A 16 -11.71 44.06 -8.69
C VAL A 16 -10.27 43.61 -8.53
N ARG A 17 -9.61 44.21 -7.59
CA ARG A 17 -8.34 43.67 -7.13
C ARG A 17 -8.72 42.27 -6.75
N THR A 18 -8.44 41.33 -7.63
CA THR A 18 -8.36 39.97 -7.27
C THR A 18 -7.30 39.92 -6.18
N VAL A 19 -7.77 40.08 -4.97
CA VAL A 19 -6.99 39.77 -3.80
C VAL A 19 -6.44 38.39 -4.13
N ASP A 20 -5.15 38.28 -4.05
CA ASP A 20 -4.42 37.06 -4.36
C ASP A 20 -4.87 35.93 -3.41
N THR A 21 -6.10 35.46 -3.62
CA THR A 21 -6.68 34.30 -2.93
C THR A 21 -6.05 33.03 -3.45
N THR A 22 -5.17 33.15 -4.45
CA THR A 22 -4.50 32.01 -5.05
C THR A 22 -3.44 31.39 -4.15
N GLU A 23 -2.83 32.11 -3.25
CA GLU A 23 -1.85 31.55 -2.33
C GLU A 23 -2.52 30.84 -1.16
N GLU A 24 -3.52 31.45 -0.53
CA GLU A 24 -4.27 30.79 0.55
C GLU A 24 -5.02 29.55 0.09
N THR A 25 -5.55 29.56 -1.14
CA THR A 25 -6.22 28.38 -1.71
C THR A 25 -5.22 27.28 -2.06
N ARG A 26 -4.00 27.62 -2.46
CA ARG A 26 -2.95 26.64 -2.74
C ARG A 26 -2.43 26.01 -1.46
N GLU A 27 -2.23 26.75 -0.39
CA GLU A 27 -1.82 26.21 0.91
C GLU A 27 -2.92 25.33 1.51
N GLY A 28 -4.17 25.76 1.49
CA GLY A 28 -5.30 24.95 1.95
C GLY A 28 -5.46 23.65 1.17
N THR A 29 -5.28 23.70 -0.14
CA THR A 29 -5.35 22.51 -0.99
C THR A 29 -4.21 21.55 -0.73
N THR A 30 -3.00 22.05 -0.52
CA THR A 30 -1.83 21.21 -0.20
C THR A 30 -1.94 20.58 1.18
N VAL A 31 -2.43 21.29 2.19
CA VAL A 31 -2.67 20.77 3.53
C VAL A 31 -3.76 19.69 3.49
N PHE A 32 -4.87 19.94 2.78
CA PHE A 32 -5.94 18.99 2.60
C PHE A 32 -5.47 17.71 1.89
N GLN A 33 -4.70 17.85 0.82
CA GLN A 33 -4.11 16.70 0.11
C GLN A 33 -3.16 15.91 0.99
N ARG A 34 -2.31 16.57 1.77
CA ARG A 34 -1.42 15.91 2.74
C ARG A 34 -2.21 15.15 3.79
N THR A 35 -3.27 15.75 4.34
CA THR A 35 -4.14 15.11 5.33
C THR A 35 -4.84 13.90 4.75
N LEU A 36 -5.40 14.00 3.53
CA LEU A 36 -6.02 12.86 2.83
C LEU A 36 -5.01 11.75 2.56
N THR A 37 -3.82 12.09 2.12
CA THR A 37 -2.75 11.12 1.86
C THR A 37 -2.34 10.40 3.14
N THR A 38 -2.23 11.11 4.25
CA THR A 38 -1.88 10.53 5.55
C THR A 38 -2.98 9.59 6.05
N LEU A 39 -4.25 10.01 5.99
CA LEU A 39 -5.39 9.18 6.36
C LEU A 39 -5.49 7.92 5.49
N SER A 40 -5.26 8.06 4.20
CA SER A 40 -5.24 6.93 3.27
C SER A 40 -4.12 5.93 3.60
N LYS A 41 -2.93 6.41 3.96
CA LYS A 41 -1.81 5.58 4.39
C LYS A 41 -2.12 4.82 5.68
N GLU A 42 -2.71 5.47 6.65
CA GLU A 42 -3.10 4.85 7.92
C GLU A 42 -4.18 3.79 7.72
N GLN A 43 -5.21 4.09 6.94
CA GLN A 43 -6.26 3.14 6.61
C GLN A 43 -5.70 1.92 5.88
N HIS A 44 -4.78 2.14 4.95
CA HIS A 44 -4.11 1.08 4.22
C HIS A 44 -3.26 0.21 5.16
N LYS A 45 -2.53 0.82 6.09
CA LYS A 45 -1.76 0.11 7.10
C LYS A 45 -2.64 -0.76 8.01
N ILE A 46 -3.80 -0.24 8.42
CA ILE A 46 -4.78 -0.99 9.23
C ILE A 46 -5.31 -2.18 8.41
N HIS A 47 -5.63 -1.99 7.16
CA HIS A 47 -6.08 -3.05 6.26
C HIS A 47 -5.03 -4.15 6.10
N LEU A 48 -3.79 -3.79 5.85
CA LEU A 48 -2.67 -4.74 5.75
C LEU A 48 -2.41 -5.48 7.05
N THR A 49 -2.52 -4.82 8.18
CA THR A 49 -2.41 -5.45 9.51
C THR A 49 -3.53 -6.48 9.72
N GLY A 50 -4.74 -6.17 9.26
CA GLY A 50 -5.86 -7.12 9.26
C GLY A 50 -5.59 -8.35 8.40
N LEU A 51 -5.01 -8.17 7.21
CA LEU A 51 -4.60 -9.28 6.35
C LEU A 51 -3.53 -10.16 6.99
N ILE A 52 -2.57 -9.57 7.69
CA ILE A 52 -1.56 -10.33 8.46
C ILE A 52 -2.23 -11.17 9.55
N ALA A 53 -3.22 -10.62 10.25
CA ALA A 53 -3.96 -11.38 11.26
C ALA A 53 -4.67 -12.61 10.64
N GLU A 54 -5.24 -12.48 9.48
CA GLU A 54 -5.84 -13.61 8.73
C GLU A 54 -4.78 -14.63 8.30
N ILE A 55 -3.63 -14.16 7.84
CA ILE A 55 -2.50 -15.02 7.49
C ILE A 55 -2.00 -15.79 8.71
N ASP A 56 -1.89 -15.14 9.87
CA ASP A 56 -1.49 -15.78 11.13
C ASP A 56 -2.48 -16.87 11.56
N GLN A 57 -3.77 -16.63 11.45
CA GLN A 57 -4.80 -17.62 11.73
C GLN A 57 -4.71 -18.82 10.80
N GLN A 58 -4.51 -18.58 9.52
CA GLN A 58 -4.35 -19.66 8.55
C GLN A 58 -3.02 -20.41 8.74
N ALA A 59 -1.97 -19.72 9.13
CA ALA A 59 -0.68 -20.32 9.49
C ALA A 59 -0.81 -21.27 10.68
N GLU A 60 -1.61 -20.90 11.69
CA GLU A 60 -1.89 -21.76 12.83
C GLU A 60 -2.62 -23.04 12.41
N LYS A 61 -3.62 -22.93 11.54
CA LYS A 61 -4.31 -24.10 10.97
C LYS A 61 -3.37 -24.99 10.20
N LEU A 62 -2.51 -24.38 9.37
CA LEU A 62 -1.50 -25.11 8.59
C LEU A 62 -0.49 -25.82 9.49
N SER A 63 -0.07 -25.21 10.59
CA SER A 63 0.86 -25.81 11.54
C SER A 63 0.26 -27.02 12.28
N LYS A 64 -1.05 -27.00 12.53
CA LYS A 64 -1.77 -28.14 13.15
C LYS A 64 -2.05 -29.25 12.15
N ARG A 65 -2.27 -28.91 10.89
CA ARG A 65 -2.58 -29.84 9.82
C ARG A 65 -1.85 -29.42 8.55
N ALA A 66 -0.71 -29.99 8.34
CA ALA A 66 0.14 -29.77 7.16
C ALA A 66 -0.46 -30.47 5.92
N ASP A 67 -1.53 -29.92 5.41
CA ASP A 67 -2.34 -30.41 4.30
C ASP A 67 -2.25 -29.40 3.14
N ILE A 68 -2.24 -29.90 1.92
CA ILE A 68 -2.14 -29.05 0.72
C ILE A 68 -3.30 -28.05 0.60
N LYS A 69 -4.49 -28.42 1.07
CA LYS A 69 -5.65 -27.50 1.05
C LYS A 69 -5.45 -26.33 1.98
N GLU A 70 -4.94 -26.56 3.18
CA GLU A 70 -4.63 -25.51 4.14
C GLU A 70 -3.45 -24.65 3.65
N PHE A 71 -2.49 -25.25 2.98
CA PHE A 71 -1.38 -24.54 2.36
C PHE A 71 -1.85 -23.64 1.20
N GLU A 72 -2.73 -24.09 0.35
CA GLU A 72 -3.27 -23.29 -0.75
C GLU A 72 -4.03 -22.05 -0.24
N LYS A 73 -4.79 -22.19 0.83
CA LYS A 73 -5.45 -21.07 1.50
C LYS A 73 -4.43 -20.07 2.06
N TYR A 74 -3.39 -20.56 2.71
CA TYR A 74 -2.27 -19.76 3.21
C TYR A 74 -1.57 -18.99 2.09
N ARG A 75 -1.21 -19.68 1.02
CA ARG A 75 -0.58 -19.09 -0.15
C ARG A 75 -1.45 -18.02 -0.80
N LYS A 76 -2.75 -18.26 -0.91
CA LYS A 76 -3.69 -17.28 -1.46
C LYS A 76 -3.73 -16.01 -0.63
N LEU A 77 -3.82 -16.12 0.68
CA LEU A 77 -3.82 -14.95 1.58
C LEU A 77 -2.54 -14.13 1.45
N ILE A 78 -1.39 -14.79 1.33
CA ILE A 78 -0.11 -14.12 1.13
C ILE A 78 -0.08 -13.42 -0.23
N ARG A 79 -0.56 -14.04 -1.29
CA ARG A 79 -0.64 -13.40 -2.61
C ARG A 79 -1.56 -12.19 -2.60
N ASP A 80 -2.72 -12.29 -1.98
CA ASP A 80 -3.65 -11.17 -1.85
C ASP A 80 -2.99 -10.00 -1.09
N PHE A 81 -2.23 -10.29 -0.04
CA PHE A 81 -1.45 -9.28 0.68
C PHE A 81 -0.38 -8.63 -0.19
N LEU A 82 0.39 -9.41 -0.94
CA LEU A 82 1.43 -8.90 -1.83
C LEU A 82 0.85 -8.08 -2.97
N ASP A 83 -0.27 -8.51 -3.55
CA ASP A 83 -0.97 -7.78 -4.61
C ASP A 83 -1.49 -6.44 -4.09
N GLU A 84 -2.00 -6.40 -2.87
CA GLU A 84 -2.44 -5.16 -2.21
C GLU A 84 -1.29 -4.19 -2.02
N ILE A 85 -0.14 -4.66 -1.56
CA ILE A 85 1.06 -3.83 -1.40
C ILE A 85 1.58 -3.35 -2.75
N VAL A 86 1.67 -4.18 -3.76
CA VAL A 86 2.15 -3.81 -5.09
C VAL A 86 1.22 -2.77 -5.72
N SER A 87 -0.08 -2.96 -5.63
CA SER A 87 -1.08 -2.03 -6.19
C SER A 87 -1.02 -0.66 -5.53
N ASN A 88 -0.82 -0.59 -4.23
CA ASN A 88 -0.76 0.65 -3.47
C ASN A 88 0.68 1.18 -3.29
N GLY A 89 1.69 0.35 -3.50
CA GLY A 89 3.10 0.71 -3.40
C GLY A 89 3.52 1.82 -4.36
N TYR A 90 2.80 1.99 -5.46
CA TYR A 90 3.02 3.08 -6.41
C TYR A 90 2.74 4.46 -5.79
N ALA A 91 1.81 4.54 -4.86
CA ALA A 91 1.52 5.77 -4.11
C ALA A 91 2.65 6.14 -3.13
N PHE A 92 3.35 5.15 -2.59
CA PHE A 92 4.47 5.35 -1.66
C PHE A 92 5.77 5.75 -2.36
N THR A 93 5.95 5.35 -3.62
CA THR A 93 7.19 5.61 -4.38
C THR A 93 7.27 7.00 -4.96
N LYS A 94 6.15 7.68 -5.12
CA LYS A 94 6.10 9.00 -5.74
C LYS A 94 6.64 10.13 -4.83
N GLU A 95 6.65 9.91 -3.52
CA GLU A 95 7.07 10.91 -2.54
C GLU A 95 8.54 10.82 -2.12
N ASN A 96 9.23 9.74 -2.44
CA ASN A 96 10.61 9.52 -1.99
C ASN A 96 11.56 9.41 -3.18
N ALA A 97 12.42 10.42 -3.33
CA ALA A 97 13.53 10.43 -4.28
C ALA A 97 14.53 9.24 -4.14
N TYR A 98 14.38 8.45 -3.09
CA TYR A 98 15.15 7.24 -2.83
C TYR A 98 14.50 5.94 -3.38
N GLY A 99 13.57 6.10 -4.33
CA GLY A 99 12.65 5.03 -4.75
C GLY A 99 13.26 3.80 -5.39
N ALA A 100 14.46 3.88 -6.00
CA ALA A 100 15.03 2.77 -6.75
C ALA A 100 15.55 1.63 -5.82
N GLY A 101 16.22 1.97 -4.73
CA GLY A 101 16.75 0.98 -3.77
C GLY A 101 15.64 0.28 -2.98
N ARG A 102 14.57 0.99 -2.63
CA ARG A 102 13.41 0.40 -1.96
C ARG A 102 12.64 -0.55 -2.85
N ARG A 103 12.44 -0.20 -4.12
CA ARG A 103 11.81 -1.11 -5.10
C ARG A 103 12.59 -2.41 -5.23
N HIS A 104 13.89 -2.32 -5.33
CA HIS A 104 14.75 -3.49 -5.47
C HIS A 104 14.64 -4.42 -4.25
N ARG A 105 14.66 -3.87 -3.05
CA ARG A 105 14.45 -4.63 -1.81
C ARG A 105 13.06 -5.26 -1.77
N PHE A 106 12.06 -4.52 -2.18
CA PHE A 106 10.68 -4.96 -2.18
C PHE A 106 10.49 -6.17 -3.09
N PHE A 107 10.97 -6.11 -4.32
CA PHE A 107 10.92 -7.24 -5.26
C PHE A 107 11.78 -8.42 -4.79
N ALA A 108 12.93 -8.16 -4.19
CA ALA A 108 13.77 -9.20 -3.60
C ALA A 108 13.05 -9.91 -2.45
N THR A 109 12.33 -9.18 -1.61
CA THR A 109 11.52 -9.74 -0.52
C THR A 109 10.37 -10.58 -1.05
N ILE A 110 9.65 -10.12 -2.07
CA ILE A 110 8.59 -10.90 -2.73
C ILE A 110 9.16 -12.20 -3.29
N LYS A 111 10.29 -12.15 -3.95
CA LYS A 111 10.97 -13.33 -4.48
C LYS A 111 11.33 -14.31 -3.38
N THR A 112 11.87 -13.85 -2.28
CA THR A 112 12.20 -14.67 -1.11
C THR A 112 10.95 -15.34 -0.52
N ILE A 113 9.84 -14.62 -0.42
CA ILE A 113 8.56 -15.17 0.03
C ILE A 113 8.08 -16.27 -0.92
N ASP A 114 8.11 -16.04 -2.23
CA ASP A 114 7.72 -17.02 -3.23
C ASP A 114 8.59 -18.29 -3.16
N GLU A 115 9.88 -18.13 -3.00
CA GLU A 115 10.82 -19.26 -2.83
C GLU A 115 10.50 -20.08 -1.57
N ASN A 116 10.20 -19.41 -0.45
CA ASN A 116 9.78 -20.08 0.79
C ASN A 116 8.46 -20.84 0.61
N LEU A 117 7.49 -20.24 -0.08
CA LEU A 117 6.22 -20.89 -0.37
C LEU A 117 6.40 -22.13 -1.25
N ASP A 118 7.26 -22.07 -2.26
CA ASP A 118 7.55 -23.20 -3.14
C ASP A 118 8.23 -24.35 -2.38
N GLU A 119 9.16 -24.03 -1.48
CA GLU A 119 9.80 -25.02 -0.62
C GLU A 119 8.82 -25.66 0.38
N MET A 120 7.90 -24.86 0.93
CA MET A 120 6.81 -25.39 1.78
C MET A 120 5.91 -26.34 1.01
N ALA A 121 5.55 -26.00 -0.21
CA ALA A 121 4.74 -26.87 -1.07
C ALA A 121 5.43 -28.21 -1.32
N LYS A 122 6.70 -28.18 -1.67
CA LYS A 122 7.51 -29.41 -1.86
C LYS A 122 7.55 -30.27 -0.60
N SER A 123 7.76 -29.65 0.55
CA SER A 123 7.80 -30.32 1.84
C SER A 123 6.48 -31.01 2.18
N ILE A 124 5.36 -30.33 1.95
CA ILE A 124 4.02 -30.88 2.22
C ILE A 124 3.71 -32.04 1.28
N LEU A 125 4.04 -31.91 0.00
CA LEU A 125 3.80 -32.96 -1.01
C LEU A 125 4.69 -34.18 -0.81
N SER A 126 5.91 -34.01 -0.31
CA SER A 126 6.87 -35.09 -0.10
C SER A 126 6.67 -35.88 1.20
N GLU A 127 5.80 -35.39 2.10
CA GLU A 127 5.57 -35.95 3.44
C GLU A 127 6.83 -36.10 4.30
N GLN A 128 7.95 -35.50 3.88
CA GLN A 128 9.27 -35.66 4.50
C GLN A 128 9.63 -34.58 5.48
N SER A 129 8.85 -33.50 5.57
CA SER A 129 9.19 -32.40 6.45
C SER A 129 8.61 -32.58 7.82
N GLY A 130 9.48 -32.47 8.83
CA GLY A 130 9.05 -32.28 10.20
C GLY A 130 8.31 -30.94 10.36
N ASN A 131 7.36 -30.89 11.27
CA ASN A 131 6.61 -29.67 11.59
C ASN A 131 7.50 -28.47 11.96
N ILE A 132 8.71 -28.72 12.41
CA ILE A 132 9.68 -27.69 12.82
C ILE A 132 10.13 -26.85 11.62
N GLU A 133 10.45 -27.47 10.48
CA GLU A 133 10.86 -26.74 9.28
C GLU A 133 9.71 -25.89 8.73
N LEU A 134 8.50 -26.42 8.73
CA LEU A 134 7.30 -25.70 8.33
C LEU A 134 7.07 -24.46 9.20
N LEU A 135 7.20 -24.61 10.51
CA LEU A 135 7.06 -23.50 11.46
C LEU A 135 8.13 -22.42 11.23
N HIS A 136 9.38 -22.80 10.99
CA HIS A 136 10.45 -21.85 10.67
C HIS A 136 10.15 -21.05 9.41
N ARG A 137 9.66 -21.68 8.37
CA ARG A 137 9.30 -21.02 7.13
C ARG A 137 8.12 -20.08 7.31
N ILE A 138 7.13 -20.46 8.09
CA ILE A 138 6.00 -19.61 8.46
C ILE A 138 6.49 -18.36 9.21
N ASP A 139 7.37 -18.53 10.18
CA ASP A 139 7.93 -17.42 10.96
C ASP A 139 8.79 -16.50 10.08
N ASP A 140 9.58 -17.05 9.18
CA ASP A 140 10.39 -16.28 8.22
C ASP A 140 9.50 -15.44 7.29
N ILE A 141 8.47 -16.03 6.74
CA ILE A 141 7.50 -15.33 5.89
C ILE A 141 6.80 -14.23 6.68
N ARG A 142 6.37 -14.50 7.90
CA ARG A 142 5.74 -13.50 8.78
C ARG A 142 6.65 -12.31 9.01
N GLY A 143 7.92 -12.54 9.33
CA GLY A 143 8.92 -11.50 9.49
C GLY A 143 9.10 -10.64 8.24
N LEU A 144 9.16 -11.26 7.06
CA LEU A 144 9.26 -10.56 5.78
C LEU A 144 8.02 -9.72 5.48
N LEU A 145 6.83 -10.22 5.77
CA LEU A 145 5.58 -9.47 5.58
C LEU A 145 5.50 -8.26 6.52
N LEU A 146 5.90 -8.41 7.77
CA LEU A 146 5.95 -7.30 8.72
C LEU A 146 6.96 -6.23 8.31
N ASP A 147 8.12 -6.61 7.81
CA ASP A 147 9.13 -5.69 7.29
C ASP A 147 8.61 -4.86 6.10
N MET A 148 7.70 -5.39 5.32
CA MET A 148 7.08 -4.67 4.21
C MET A 148 6.12 -3.57 4.66
N ILE A 149 5.51 -3.69 5.84
CA ILE A 149 4.57 -2.70 6.40
C ILE A 149 5.32 -1.58 7.13
N LEU A 150 6.40 -1.93 7.76
CA LEU A 150 7.25 -1.00 8.50
C LEU A 150 8.15 -0.25 7.53
#